data_048bf2b23193ab0383609c5cd8ac00c3
#
_entry.id   048bf2b23193ab0383609c5cd8ac00c3
#
_cell.length_a   1.000
_cell.length_b   1.000
_cell.length_c   1.000
_cell.angle_alpha   90.00
_cell.angle_beta   90.00
_cell.angle_gamma   90.00
#
_symmetry.space_group_name_H-M   'P 1'
#
loop_
_entity.id
_entity.type
_entity.pdbx_description
1 polymer ?
#
loop_
_entity_poly.entity_id
_entity_poly.type
_entity_poly.pdbx_seq_one_letter_code
_entity_poly.pdbx_strand_id
1 'polypeptide(L)'
;PDLKSSAEYQETAQTLSARLSLIAEKATEEFWSEEKGRFIEGTIDWDATGHLNDDSALSELGNLVESDEIDYGFLAFNLEAVACGMASDEQAKLIMDWCTGVRNVEGDTATSDAALVKNTIYYFECAPRISTKSNSNQYAYGGWASSQIDFGRQVQDGGSAMWVTYYDHVSRQRVYGADSAYERIYEIVDWYEDVTEEYLEDYPDDDNPTQFYRSYYTRSISLQGGGQSGGLGLDCEFLENAIVYAAFPQITLGLNSTQYKTLDLAPSLPSSLLYYKMENLAFHGVKYDVTAGNDFVRMSNVRDNAVGSLQGKHDGLNVCIRLPEPEGNYSVLVDGSATTDYTVQNGEIVLTLPFGNFYVKVQ
;
A
#
# COMPACT_ATOMS: atom_id res chain seq x y z
N PRO A 1 -0.11 -32.67 14.03
CA PRO A 1 0.00 -31.66 15.06
C PRO A 1 -1.39 -31.24 15.45
N ASP A 2 -1.76 -31.56 16.72
CA ASP A 2 -3.04 -31.13 17.27
C ASP A 2 -3.06 -29.61 17.22
N LEU A 3 -3.94 -29.07 16.39
CA LEU A 3 -4.24 -27.64 16.40
C LEU A 3 -4.71 -27.34 17.82
N LYS A 4 -4.09 -26.42 18.49
CA LYS A 4 -4.52 -25.87 19.76
C LYS A 4 -6.03 -25.64 19.70
N SER A 5 -6.72 -25.78 20.81
CA SER A 5 -8.18 -25.68 20.80
C SER A 5 -8.65 -24.38 20.13
N SER A 6 -9.74 -24.46 19.40
CA SER A 6 -10.34 -23.27 18.76
C SER A 6 -10.59 -22.13 19.76
N ALA A 7 -10.79 -22.43 21.03
CA ALA A 7 -10.95 -21.46 22.11
C ALA A 7 -9.67 -20.67 22.40
N GLU A 8 -8.49 -21.30 22.42
CA GLU A 8 -7.20 -20.64 22.66
C GLU A 8 -6.85 -19.67 21.52
N TYR A 9 -7.14 -20.06 20.27
CA TYR A 9 -6.95 -19.15 19.13
C TYR A 9 -7.95 -18.01 19.11
N GLN A 10 -9.20 -18.23 19.52
CA GLN A 10 -10.20 -17.18 19.66
C GLN A 10 -9.80 -16.15 20.72
N GLU A 11 -9.31 -16.60 21.88
CA GLU A 11 -8.81 -15.72 22.93
C GLU A 11 -7.60 -14.91 22.45
N THR A 12 -6.68 -15.57 21.74
CA THR A 12 -5.53 -14.88 21.12
C THR A 12 -5.98 -13.84 20.11
N ALA A 13 -6.90 -14.16 19.21
CA ALA A 13 -7.43 -13.24 18.20
C ALA A 13 -8.14 -12.04 18.86
N GLN A 14 -8.95 -12.23 19.90
CA GLN A 14 -9.60 -11.17 20.66
C GLN A 14 -8.56 -10.25 21.33
N THR A 15 -7.52 -10.85 21.94
CA THR A 15 -6.43 -10.08 22.56
C THR A 15 -5.68 -9.23 21.54
N LEU A 16 -5.38 -9.79 20.37
CA LEU A 16 -4.71 -9.06 19.29
C LEU A 16 -5.60 -7.95 18.72
N SER A 17 -6.88 -8.19 18.52
CA SER A 17 -7.84 -7.18 18.05
C SER A 17 -7.95 -6.02 19.04
N ALA A 18 -8.01 -6.31 20.34
CA ALA A 18 -8.04 -5.28 21.37
C ALA A 18 -6.74 -4.47 21.40
N ARG A 19 -5.58 -5.12 21.20
CA ARG A 19 -4.28 -4.43 21.10
C ARG A 19 -4.19 -3.55 19.85
N LEU A 20 -4.67 -4.01 18.69
CA LEU A 20 -4.70 -3.21 17.48
C LEU A 20 -5.52 -1.94 17.65
N SER A 21 -6.72 -2.04 18.23
CA SER A 21 -7.56 -0.88 18.52
C SER A 21 -6.85 0.11 19.47
N LEU A 22 -6.21 -0.41 20.51
CA LEU A 22 -5.45 0.44 21.46
C LEU A 22 -4.24 1.09 20.79
N ILE A 23 -3.53 0.39 19.91
CA ILE A 23 -2.40 0.94 19.17
C ILE A 23 -2.87 2.07 18.26
N ALA A 24 -3.95 1.87 17.51
CA ALA A 24 -4.49 2.90 16.64
C ALA A 24 -4.94 4.14 17.42
N GLU A 25 -5.63 3.96 18.56
CA GLU A 25 -6.01 5.05 19.45
C GLU A 25 -4.78 5.82 19.95
N LYS A 26 -3.79 5.10 20.49
CA LYS A 26 -2.58 5.72 21.03
C LYS A 26 -1.71 6.38 19.96
N ALA A 27 -1.59 5.76 18.80
CA ALA A 27 -0.87 6.35 17.68
C ALA A 27 -1.57 7.66 17.19
N THR A 28 -2.89 7.68 17.19
CA THR A 28 -3.64 8.90 16.87
C THR A 28 -3.45 9.98 17.93
N GLU A 29 -3.54 9.63 19.22
CA GLU A 29 -3.32 10.57 20.31
C GLU A 29 -1.91 11.18 20.30
N GLU A 30 -0.89 10.38 19.97
CA GLU A 30 0.52 10.76 20.07
C GLU A 30 1.09 11.40 18.81
N PHE A 31 0.69 10.90 17.62
CA PHE A 31 1.36 11.25 16.38
C PHE A 31 0.47 11.97 15.36
N TRP A 32 -0.83 12.10 15.60
CA TRP A 32 -1.70 12.84 14.69
C TRP A 32 -1.60 14.34 14.92
N SER A 33 -1.13 15.07 13.91
CA SER A 33 -1.16 16.52 13.92
C SER A 33 -2.43 17.05 13.27
N GLU A 34 -3.33 17.64 14.07
CA GLU A 34 -4.57 18.25 13.56
C GLU A 34 -4.27 19.42 12.62
N GLU A 35 -3.23 20.19 12.90
CA GLU A 35 -2.81 21.33 12.08
C GLU A 35 -2.35 20.87 10.70
N LYS A 36 -1.55 19.80 10.64
CA LYS A 36 -0.97 19.29 9.41
C LYS A 36 -1.87 18.26 8.71
N GLY A 37 -2.85 17.68 9.43
CA GLY A 37 -3.74 16.63 8.91
C GLY A 37 -2.97 15.42 8.42
N ARG A 38 -1.96 15.01 9.17
CA ARG A 38 -1.12 13.84 8.92
C ARG A 38 -0.48 13.32 10.20
N PHE A 39 0.01 12.09 10.16
CA PHE A 39 0.87 11.57 11.23
C PHE A 39 2.27 12.14 11.09
N ILE A 40 2.84 12.53 12.22
CA ILE A 40 4.21 13.02 12.36
C ILE A 40 5.10 11.92 12.95
N GLU A 41 6.41 12.08 12.89
CA GLU A 41 7.36 11.06 13.32
C GLU A 41 7.51 10.97 14.84
N GLY A 42 7.14 12.01 15.55
CA GLY A 42 7.18 11.98 17.00
C GLY A 42 6.97 13.34 17.65
N THR A 43 7.01 13.31 18.97
CA THR A 43 7.02 14.48 19.82
C THR A 43 8.24 14.45 20.74
N ILE A 44 8.72 15.60 21.17
CA ILE A 44 9.79 15.71 22.15
C ILE A 44 9.21 16.22 23.45
N ASP A 45 9.28 15.39 24.49
CA ASP A 45 9.01 15.81 25.85
C ASP A 45 10.30 16.37 26.48
N TRP A 46 10.43 17.67 26.41
CA TRP A 46 11.61 18.38 26.95
C TRP A 46 11.79 18.21 28.46
N ASP A 47 10.70 18.02 29.19
CA ASP A 47 10.77 17.80 30.63
C ASP A 47 11.27 16.40 30.98
N ALA A 48 10.86 15.38 30.18
CA ALA A 48 11.32 14.01 30.34
C ALA A 48 12.74 13.81 29.80
N THR A 49 13.17 14.66 28.87
CA THR A 49 14.46 14.57 28.18
C THR A 49 15.55 15.46 28.77
N GLY A 50 15.44 15.85 30.05
CA GLY A 50 16.45 16.63 30.73
C GLY A 50 17.89 16.12 30.66
N HIS A 51 18.09 14.88 30.18
CA HIS A 51 19.40 14.30 29.87
C HIS A 51 19.94 14.73 28.49
N LEU A 52 19.12 15.25 27.61
CA LEU A 52 19.57 15.75 26.31
C LEU A 52 20.52 16.93 26.42
N ASN A 53 20.45 17.67 27.53
CA ASN A 53 21.31 18.83 27.78
C ASN A 53 22.77 18.48 28.09
N ASP A 54 23.07 17.23 28.45
CA ASP A 54 24.41 16.76 28.79
C ASP A 54 25.15 16.12 27.62
N ASP A 55 24.42 15.78 26.51
CA ASP A 55 25.00 15.24 25.30
C ASP A 55 25.01 16.29 24.18
N SER A 56 26.20 16.69 23.75
CA SER A 56 26.36 17.76 22.76
C SER A 56 25.61 17.46 21.43
N ALA A 57 25.55 16.22 21.03
CA ALA A 57 24.81 15.81 19.81
C ALA A 57 23.31 15.99 19.98
N LEU A 58 22.80 15.68 21.17
CA LEU A 58 21.37 15.82 21.47
C LEU A 58 20.96 17.27 21.79
N SER A 59 21.88 18.08 22.33
CA SER A 59 21.66 19.51 22.48
C SER A 59 21.61 20.24 21.14
N GLU A 60 22.34 19.76 20.13
CA GLU A 60 22.26 20.28 18.78
C GLU A 60 20.93 19.87 18.12
N LEU A 61 20.44 18.67 18.36
CA LEU A 61 19.09 18.25 17.93
C LEU A 61 18.01 19.18 18.51
N GLY A 62 18.12 19.51 19.80
CA GLY A 62 17.23 20.42 20.45
C GLY A 62 17.24 21.85 19.89
N ASN A 63 18.36 22.29 19.33
CA ASN A 63 18.45 23.59 18.64
C ASN A 63 17.86 23.58 17.23
N LEU A 64 17.62 22.40 16.66
CA LEU A 64 17.11 22.24 15.31
C LEU A 64 15.60 22.04 15.24
N VAL A 65 14.98 21.77 16.37
CA VAL A 65 13.53 21.57 16.48
C VAL A 65 12.92 22.83 17.07
N GLU A 66 12.30 23.65 16.24
CA GLU A 66 11.58 24.85 16.68
C GLU A 66 10.24 24.54 17.35
N SER A 67 9.78 23.28 17.31
CA SER A 67 8.53 22.79 17.88
C SER A 67 8.75 21.49 18.64
N ASP A 68 7.80 21.16 19.52
CA ASP A 68 7.77 19.88 20.22
C ASP A 68 7.49 18.69 19.28
N GLU A 69 7.13 18.96 18.04
CA GLU A 69 6.87 17.96 16.99
C GLU A 69 8.11 17.69 16.14
N ILE A 70 8.41 16.42 15.94
CA ILE A 70 9.37 15.96 14.94
C ILE A 70 8.57 15.59 13.69
N ASP A 71 8.72 16.35 12.63
CA ASP A 71 7.96 16.18 11.40
C ASP A 71 8.84 16.38 10.16
N TYR A 72 9.18 15.28 9.52
CA TYR A 72 9.88 15.26 8.22
C TYR A 72 8.93 15.04 7.05
N GLY A 73 7.63 14.90 7.32
CA GLY A 73 6.61 14.64 6.30
C GLY A 73 6.83 13.31 5.59
N PHE A 74 6.99 12.22 6.34
CA PHE A 74 7.15 10.90 5.74
C PHE A 74 5.85 10.41 5.11
N LEU A 75 5.82 10.36 3.78
CA LEU A 75 4.68 9.86 3.02
C LEU A 75 4.50 8.36 3.24
N ALA A 76 5.59 7.62 3.31
CA ALA A 76 5.55 6.16 3.44
C ALA A 76 4.75 5.70 4.66
N PHE A 77 5.01 6.26 5.84
CA PHE A 77 4.29 5.90 7.07
C PHE A 77 2.83 6.32 7.04
N ASN A 78 2.54 7.47 6.45
CA ASN A 78 1.18 7.95 6.29
C ASN A 78 0.38 7.09 5.31
N LEU A 79 0.96 6.70 4.17
CA LEU A 79 0.35 5.76 3.22
C LEU A 79 0.14 4.38 3.86
N GLU A 80 1.09 3.90 4.66
CA GLU A 80 0.95 2.65 5.40
C GLU A 80 -0.22 2.72 6.39
N ALA A 81 -0.35 3.82 7.15
CA ALA A 81 -1.46 4.02 8.07
C ALA A 81 -2.83 3.99 7.38
N VAL A 82 -2.92 4.55 6.17
CA VAL A 82 -4.14 4.48 5.35
C VAL A 82 -4.37 3.06 4.85
N ALA A 83 -3.36 2.44 4.25
CA ALA A 83 -3.48 1.10 3.63
C ALA A 83 -3.83 0.01 4.66
N CYS A 84 -3.28 0.10 5.88
CA CYS A 84 -3.53 -0.85 6.96
C CYS A 84 -4.81 -0.58 7.76
N GLY A 85 -5.52 0.52 7.47
CA GLY A 85 -6.77 0.87 8.15
C GLY A 85 -6.58 1.46 9.56
N MET A 86 -5.39 1.95 9.88
CA MET A 86 -5.11 2.67 11.13
C MET A 86 -5.74 4.07 11.11
N ALA A 87 -5.61 4.77 10.00
CA ALA A 87 -6.23 6.06 9.79
C ALA A 87 -7.75 5.93 9.62
N SER A 88 -8.55 6.81 10.26
CA SER A 88 -9.99 6.94 9.99
C SER A 88 -10.23 7.35 8.53
N ASP A 89 -11.48 7.33 8.07
CA ASP A 89 -11.77 7.72 6.68
C ASP A 89 -11.50 9.22 6.43
N GLU A 90 -11.77 10.06 7.44
CA GLU A 90 -11.46 11.50 7.39
C GLU A 90 -9.94 11.73 7.38
N GLN A 91 -9.21 11.04 8.24
CA GLN A 91 -7.75 11.10 8.27
C GLN A 91 -7.14 10.57 6.97
N ALA A 92 -7.64 9.45 6.48
CA ALA A 92 -7.20 8.85 5.21
C ALA A 92 -7.37 9.83 4.04
N LYS A 93 -8.50 10.53 3.98
CA LYS A 93 -8.75 11.56 2.96
C LYS A 93 -7.75 12.71 3.05
N LEU A 94 -7.50 13.24 4.26
CA LEU A 94 -6.53 14.32 4.48
C LEU A 94 -5.11 13.89 4.10
N ILE A 95 -4.71 12.68 4.49
CA ILE A 95 -3.41 12.10 4.14
C ILE A 95 -3.27 11.96 2.63
N MET A 96 -4.27 11.35 1.98
CA MET A 96 -4.19 11.13 0.53
C MET A 96 -4.21 12.42 -0.27
N ASP A 97 -5.00 13.41 0.12
CA ASP A 97 -4.99 14.73 -0.51
C ASP A 97 -3.63 15.42 -0.37
N TRP A 98 -2.96 15.23 0.76
CA TRP A 98 -1.59 15.69 0.96
C TRP A 98 -0.60 14.87 0.12
N CYS A 99 -0.61 13.54 0.21
CA CYS A 99 0.31 12.67 -0.53
C CYS A 99 0.23 12.89 -2.04
N THR A 100 -0.94 13.19 -2.59
CA THR A 100 -1.15 13.44 -4.03
C THR A 100 -0.93 14.89 -4.45
N GLY A 101 -0.62 15.79 -3.52
CA GLY A 101 -0.40 17.20 -3.80
C GLY A 101 -1.69 18.02 -4.03
N VAL A 102 -2.86 17.44 -3.81
CA VAL A 102 -4.15 18.17 -3.82
C VAL A 102 -4.21 19.18 -2.67
N ARG A 103 -3.57 18.84 -1.56
CA ARG A 103 -3.44 19.70 -0.38
C ARG A 103 -1.97 19.88 -0.02
N ASN A 104 -1.57 21.12 0.24
CA ASN A 104 -0.23 21.43 0.74
C ASN A 104 -0.23 21.62 2.25
N VAL A 105 0.89 21.29 2.89
CA VAL A 105 1.19 21.59 4.27
C VAL A 105 2.29 22.64 4.32
N GLU A 106 2.08 23.71 5.08
CA GLU A 106 3.07 24.78 5.23
C GLU A 106 4.37 24.21 5.83
N GLY A 107 5.49 24.64 5.29
CA GLY A 107 6.81 24.18 5.70
C GLY A 107 7.32 22.95 4.96
N ASP A 108 6.50 22.29 4.13
CA ASP A 108 6.99 21.27 3.22
C ASP A 108 7.91 21.91 2.16
N THR A 109 8.90 21.14 1.68
CA THR A 109 9.93 21.63 0.76
C THR A 109 9.38 21.73 -0.65
N ALA A 110 8.35 22.53 -0.85
CA ALA A 110 7.84 22.91 -2.18
C ALA A 110 8.43 24.27 -2.56
N THR A 111 9.30 24.31 -3.55
CA THR A 111 10.01 25.52 -3.93
C THR A 111 9.34 26.31 -5.04
N SER A 112 8.32 25.75 -5.69
CA SER A 112 7.60 26.38 -6.78
C SER A 112 6.28 25.68 -7.09
N ASP A 113 5.41 26.33 -7.88
CA ASP A 113 4.19 25.71 -8.40
C ASP A 113 4.49 24.43 -9.21
N ALA A 114 5.65 24.36 -9.84
CA ALA A 114 6.12 23.16 -10.52
C ALA A 114 6.31 21.98 -9.57
N ALA A 115 6.49 22.21 -8.28
CA ALA A 115 6.55 21.14 -7.27
C ALA A 115 5.21 20.44 -7.07
N LEU A 116 4.10 20.97 -7.53
CA LEU A 116 2.78 20.35 -7.46
C LEU A 116 2.42 19.55 -8.72
N VAL A 117 3.29 19.54 -9.69
CA VAL A 117 3.10 18.77 -10.92
C VAL A 117 3.60 17.34 -10.67
N LYS A 118 3.16 16.37 -11.45
CA LYS A 118 3.74 15.05 -11.57
C LYS A 118 5.28 15.16 -11.53
N ASN A 119 5.97 14.31 -10.78
CA ASN A 119 7.41 14.40 -10.51
C ASN A 119 7.83 15.45 -9.47
N THR A 120 6.97 15.69 -8.52
CA THR A 120 7.11 16.75 -7.53
C THR A 120 7.61 16.26 -6.19
N ILE A 121 7.50 17.16 -5.20
CA ILE A 121 7.75 16.85 -3.80
C ILE A 121 7.00 15.60 -3.29
N TYR A 122 5.79 15.30 -3.80
CA TYR A 122 4.98 14.17 -3.30
C TYR A 122 5.21 12.89 -4.08
N TYR A 123 5.31 13.00 -5.39
CA TYR A 123 5.52 11.85 -6.26
C TYR A 123 6.65 12.13 -7.24
N PHE A 124 7.47 11.14 -7.41
CA PHE A 124 8.44 11.13 -8.48
C PHE A 124 8.05 10.04 -9.47
N GLU A 125 7.74 10.43 -10.70
CA GLU A 125 7.30 9.51 -11.76
C GLU A 125 6.32 8.44 -11.27
N CYS A 126 6.80 7.22 -11.02
CA CYS A 126 5.97 6.08 -10.64
C CYS A 126 5.89 5.81 -9.14
N ALA A 127 6.67 6.49 -8.32
CA ALA A 127 6.76 6.17 -6.89
C ALA A 127 6.62 7.41 -6.00
N PRO A 128 5.97 7.29 -4.84
CA PRO A 128 5.92 8.35 -3.84
C PRO A 128 7.31 8.69 -3.32
N ARG A 129 7.52 9.95 -2.99
CA ARG A 129 8.69 10.35 -2.21
C ARG A 129 8.61 9.80 -0.79
N ILE A 130 9.76 9.57 -0.19
CA ILE A 130 9.81 9.11 1.20
C ILE A 130 9.40 10.24 2.16
N SER A 131 9.87 11.46 1.92
CA SER A 131 9.58 12.61 2.77
C SER A 131 9.35 13.89 1.95
N THR A 132 8.70 14.87 2.57
CA THR A 132 8.46 16.19 1.98
C THR A 132 9.41 17.27 2.51
N LYS A 133 10.19 16.95 3.52
CA LYS A 133 11.14 17.87 4.13
C LYS A 133 12.55 17.33 4.06
N SER A 134 13.52 18.23 3.97
CA SER A 134 14.92 17.86 4.00
C SER A 134 15.31 17.29 5.36
N ASN A 135 15.91 16.11 5.33
CA ASN A 135 16.53 15.47 6.47
C ASN A 135 18.03 15.77 6.53
N SER A 136 18.46 16.86 5.94
CA SER A 136 19.89 17.26 5.95
C SER A 136 20.44 17.43 7.37
N ASN A 137 19.60 17.31 8.37
CA ASN A 137 19.98 17.17 9.74
C ASN A 137 20.70 15.83 9.97
N GLN A 138 21.98 15.86 9.89
CA GLN A 138 22.86 14.70 10.08
C GLN A 138 22.67 13.96 11.40
N TYR A 139 22.07 14.61 12.40
CA TYR A 139 21.87 14.02 13.72
C TYR A 139 20.68 13.08 13.76
N ALA A 140 19.65 13.35 12.96
CA ALA A 140 18.44 12.52 12.93
C ALA A 140 18.72 11.10 12.45
N TYR A 141 19.75 10.92 11.60
CA TYR A 141 20.06 9.64 10.94
C TYR A 141 21.54 9.22 11.06
N GLY A 142 22.22 9.64 12.10
CA GLY A 142 23.59 9.18 12.35
C GLY A 142 24.60 9.50 11.24
N GLY A 143 24.41 10.62 10.55
CA GLY A 143 25.29 11.06 9.49
C GLY A 143 24.95 10.54 8.09
N TRP A 144 23.81 9.87 7.92
CA TRP A 144 23.33 9.41 6.62
C TRP A 144 22.85 10.56 5.75
N ALA A 145 22.22 11.54 6.35
CA ALA A 145 21.83 12.76 5.65
C ALA A 145 23.02 13.70 5.64
N SER A 146 23.65 13.85 4.51
CA SER A 146 24.71 14.84 4.35
C SER A 146 24.08 16.18 3.97
N SER A 147 24.44 17.25 4.67
CA SER A 147 24.07 18.61 4.30
C SER A 147 24.55 19.04 2.90
N GLN A 148 25.32 18.20 2.23
CA GLN A 148 25.82 18.41 0.87
C GLN A 148 24.97 17.71 -0.20
N ILE A 149 23.93 16.98 0.20
CA ILE A 149 23.04 16.28 -0.74
C ILE A 149 21.75 17.06 -0.85
N ASP A 150 21.42 17.48 -2.04
CA ASP A 150 20.20 18.22 -2.33
C ASP A 150 18.95 17.34 -2.06
N PHE A 151 17.87 17.99 -1.64
CA PHE A 151 16.57 17.34 -1.46
C PHE A 151 16.19 16.52 -2.71
N GLY A 152 15.74 15.29 -2.50
CA GLY A 152 15.39 14.37 -3.57
C GLY A 152 16.53 13.50 -4.10
N ARG A 153 17.74 13.67 -3.56
CA ARG A 153 18.91 12.89 -3.99
C ARG A 153 19.27 11.69 -3.13
N GLN A 154 18.58 11.47 -2.04
CA GLN A 154 18.69 10.25 -1.24
C GLN A 154 17.36 9.87 -0.63
N VAL A 155 17.22 8.61 -0.25
CA VAL A 155 15.96 8.00 0.18
C VAL A 155 15.28 8.80 1.28
N GLN A 156 16.00 9.12 2.35
CA GLN A 156 15.43 9.80 3.50
C GLN A 156 15.20 11.30 3.29
N ASP A 157 15.77 11.87 2.25
CA ASP A 157 15.73 13.30 2.00
C ASP A 157 14.96 13.62 0.72
N GLY A 158 13.72 13.22 0.67
CA GLY A 158 12.80 13.47 -0.42
C GLY A 158 12.99 12.56 -1.65
N GLY A 159 13.79 11.52 -1.55
CA GLY A 159 13.88 10.48 -2.57
C GLY A 159 12.61 9.65 -2.66
N SER A 160 12.42 8.97 -3.77
CA SER A 160 11.28 8.08 -3.97
C SER A 160 11.67 6.61 -3.88
N ALA A 161 10.73 5.74 -3.55
CA ALA A 161 10.99 4.31 -3.44
C ALA A 161 9.82 3.45 -3.87
N MET A 162 10.10 2.44 -4.70
CA MET A 162 9.06 1.58 -5.29
C MET A 162 8.25 0.78 -4.26
N TRP A 163 8.86 0.36 -3.14
CA TRP A 163 8.13 -0.41 -2.13
C TRP A 163 6.96 0.38 -1.50
N VAL A 164 7.05 1.70 -1.49
CA VAL A 164 5.95 2.57 -1.02
C VAL A 164 4.74 2.50 -1.95
N THR A 165 4.95 2.14 -3.20
CA THR A 165 3.90 2.06 -4.22
C THR A 165 2.80 1.05 -3.87
N TYR A 166 3.12 -0.03 -3.15
CA TYR A 166 2.09 -0.93 -2.62
C TYR A 166 1.08 -0.18 -1.75
N TYR A 167 1.57 0.57 -0.79
CA TYR A 167 0.70 1.34 0.13
C TYR A 167 -0.04 2.46 -0.60
N ASP A 168 0.59 3.10 -1.58
CA ASP A 168 -0.05 4.09 -2.45
C ASP A 168 -1.25 3.50 -3.20
N HIS A 169 -1.08 2.35 -3.88
CA HIS A 169 -2.17 1.70 -4.60
C HIS A 169 -3.34 1.30 -3.71
N VAL A 170 -3.04 0.67 -2.57
CA VAL A 170 -4.08 0.24 -1.62
C VAL A 170 -4.80 1.45 -1.02
N SER A 171 -4.07 2.52 -0.70
CA SER A 171 -4.64 3.74 -0.17
C SER A 171 -5.50 4.47 -1.20
N ARG A 172 -5.07 4.55 -2.47
CA ARG A 172 -5.87 5.12 -3.57
C ARG A 172 -7.15 4.35 -3.79
N GLN A 173 -7.08 3.02 -3.79
CA GLN A 173 -8.26 2.16 -3.88
C GLN A 173 -9.26 2.48 -2.77
N ARG A 174 -8.78 2.62 -1.53
CA ARG A 174 -9.62 2.93 -0.37
C ARG A 174 -10.25 4.31 -0.44
N VAL A 175 -9.50 5.33 -0.84
CA VAL A 175 -9.93 6.73 -0.71
C VAL A 175 -10.53 7.30 -1.99
N TYR A 176 -9.98 6.94 -3.14
CA TYR A 176 -10.38 7.49 -4.44
C TYR A 176 -11.04 6.46 -5.37
N GLY A 177 -10.98 5.18 -5.00
CA GLY A 177 -11.56 4.09 -5.77
C GLY A 177 -10.65 3.51 -6.87
N ALA A 178 -11.21 2.55 -7.58
CA ALA A 178 -10.50 1.69 -8.52
C ALA A 178 -9.86 2.45 -9.70
N ASP A 179 -10.55 3.44 -10.25
CA ASP A 179 -10.04 4.19 -11.39
C ASP A 179 -8.72 4.89 -11.03
N SER A 180 -8.64 5.54 -9.86
CA SER A 180 -7.43 6.22 -9.40
C SER A 180 -6.27 5.26 -9.11
N ALA A 181 -6.56 4.12 -8.49
CA ALA A 181 -5.54 3.11 -8.23
C ALA A 181 -4.98 2.52 -9.53
N TYR A 182 -5.85 2.32 -10.52
CA TYR A 182 -5.48 1.74 -11.81
C TYR A 182 -4.71 2.73 -12.69
N GLU A 183 -5.09 4.00 -12.68
CA GLU A 183 -4.34 5.07 -13.34
C GLU A 183 -2.88 5.09 -12.88
N ARG A 184 -2.67 4.94 -11.57
CA ARG A 184 -1.31 4.88 -11.01
C ARG A 184 -0.50 3.68 -11.51
N ILE A 185 -1.15 2.54 -11.78
CA ILE A 185 -0.50 1.37 -12.39
C ILE A 185 0.00 1.71 -13.79
N TYR A 186 -0.80 2.38 -14.61
CA TYR A 186 -0.38 2.81 -15.93
C TYR A 186 0.80 3.77 -15.87
N GLU A 187 0.83 4.70 -14.92
CA GLU A 187 1.97 5.59 -14.72
C GLU A 187 3.28 4.83 -14.45
N ILE A 188 3.22 3.73 -13.71
CA ILE A 188 4.39 2.86 -13.49
C ILE A 188 4.80 2.18 -14.79
N VAL A 189 3.85 1.69 -15.57
CA VAL A 189 4.13 1.02 -16.86
C VAL A 189 4.75 2.02 -17.84
N ASP A 190 4.16 3.20 -17.99
CA ASP A 190 4.68 4.26 -18.85
C ASP A 190 6.12 4.62 -18.45
N TRP A 191 6.37 4.76 -17.15
CA TRP A 191 7.72 5.02 -16.66
C TRP A 191 8.72 3.90 -17.01
N TYR A 192 8.29 2.64 -16.95
CA TYR A 192 9.13 1.52 -17.37
C TYR A 192 9.46 1.59 -18.86
N GLU A 193 8.49 1.95 -19.67
CA GLU A 193 8.68 2.12 -21.12
C GLU A 193 9.64 3.26 -21.41
N ASP A 194 9.44 4.44 -20.80
CA ASP A 194 10.30 5.60 -20.92
C ASP A 194 11.76 5.27 -20.55
N VAL A 195 11.97 4.63 -19.39
CA VAL A 195 13.32 4.24 -18.95
C VAL A 195 13.95 3.22 -19.89
N THR A 196 13.16 2.31 -20.45
CA THR A 196 13.65 1.30 -21.40
C THR A 196 14.05 1.94 -22.72
N GLU A 197 13.22 2.83 -23.24
CA GLU A 197 13.47 3.55 -24.51
C GLU A 197 14.72 4.40 -24.39
N GLU A 198 14.84 5.22 -23.34
CA GLU A 198 15.98 6.08 -23.10
C GLU A 198 17.28 5.29 -22.93
N TYR A 199 17.21 4.13 -22.27
CA TYR A 199 18.35 3.24 -22.15
C TYR A 199 18.80 2.67 -23.51
N LEU A 200 17.87 2.21 -24.32
CA LEU A 200 18.17 1.63 -25.64
C LEU A 200 18.67 2.68 -26.64
N GLU A 201 18.29 3.95 -26.49
CA GLU A 201 18.88 5.06 -27.25
C GLU A 201 20.36 5.24 -26.92
N ASP A 202 20.71 5.16 -25.63
CA ASP A 202 22.10 5.27 -25.14
C ASP A 202 22.94 4.02 -25.43
N TYR A 203 22.32 2.84 -25.42
CA TYR A 203 22.97 1.52 -25.54
C TYR A 203 22.23 0.61 -26.53
N PRO A 204 22.19 0.96 -27.83
CA PRO A 204 21.37 0.24 -28.83
C PRO A 204 21.81 -1.20 -29.09
N ASP A 205 23.01 -1.57 -28.72
CA ASP A 205 23.58 -2.90 -28.91
C ASP A 205 23.48 -3.80 -27.65
N ASP A 206 22.86 -3.30 -26.57
CA ASP A 206 22.71 -4.10 -25.35
C ASP A 206 21.48 -4.99 -25.43
N ASP A 207 21.72 -6.28 -25.59
CA ASP A 207 20.70 -7.32 -25.65
C ASP A 207 20.42 -7.99 -24.27
N ASN A 208 21.02 -7.47 -23.19
CA ASN A 208 20.84 -7.98 -21.84
C ASN A 208 20.07 -6.99 -20.94
N PRO A 209 18.74 -6.98 -21.00
CA PRO A 209 17.90 -6.03 -20.27
C PRO A 209 18.03 -6.13 -18.73
N THR A 210 18.63 -7.19 -18.20
CA THR A 210 18.80 -7.34 -16.75
C THR A 210 19.94 -6.51 -16.18
N GLN A 211 20.88 -6.06 -17.02
CA GLN A 211 21.96 -5.18 -16.61
C GLN A 211 21.63 -3.71 -16.74
N PHE A 212 20.62 -3.40 -17.54
CA PHE A 212 20.27 -2.02 -17.83
C PHE A 212 19.81 -1.28 -16.55
N TYR A 213 19.11 -1.92 -15.69
CA TYR A 213 18.65 -1.33 -14.44
C TYR A 213 19.78 -0.76 -13.59
N ARG A 214 20.87 -1.50 -13.41
CA ARG A 214 22.02 -1.03 -12.65
C ARG A 214 22.68 0.20 -13.26
N SER A 215 22.89 0.19 -14.55
CA SER A 215 23.59 1.27 -15.26
C SER A 215 22.75 2.52 -15.33
N TYR A 216 21.43 2.37 -15.49
CA TYR A 216 20.53 3.48 -15.67
C TYR A 216 20.18 4.17 -14.37
N TYR A 217 19.98 3.38 -13.34
CA TYR A 217 19.72 3.89 -12.02
C TYR A 217 20.82 4.72 -11.42
N THR A 218 22.05 4.50 -11.78
CA THR A 218 23.16 5.35 -11.37
C THR A 218 23.14 6.72 -12.05
N ARG A 219 22.30 6.93 -13.06
CA ARG A 219 22.17 8.18 -13.77
C ARG A 219 20.87 8.93 -13.47
N SER A 220 19.82 8.21 -13.16
CA SER A 220 18.53 8.81 -12.87
C SER A 220 18.54 9.39 -11.46
N ILE A 221 18.47 10.71 -11.39
CA ILE A 221 18.35 11.48 -10.15
C ILE A 221 17.11 11.10 -9.35
N SER A 222 16.32 10.24 -9.90
CA SER A 222 14.94 10.19 -9.61
C SER A 222 14.49 9.09 -8.73
N LEU A 223 15.13 8.12 -8.76
CA LEU A 223 14.68 6.95 -8.07
C LEU A 223 15.57 6.83 -6.87
N GLN A 224 15.10 6.57 -5.69
CA GLN A 224 15.81 6.46 -4.46
C GLN A 224 16.80 7.56 -4.18
N GLY A 225 16.51 8.73 -4.54
CA GLY A 225 17.35 9.80 -4.15
C GLY A 225 18.66 9.84 -4.88
N GLY A 226 18.62 9.64 -6.13
CA GLY A 226 19.65 10.08 -7.01
C GLY A 226 20.87 9.24 -7.12
N GLY A 227 20.85 8.44 -8.05
CA GLY A 227 22.00 8.06 -8.86
C GLY A 227 23.27 7.51 -8.23
N GLN A 228 23.37 7.52 -6.94
CA GLN A 228 24.57 7.06 -6.25
C GLN A 228 24.36 5.89 -5.30
N SER A 229 23.16 5.70 -4.87
CA SER A 229 22.84 4.62 -3.93
C SER A 229 22.38 3.34 -4.60
N GLY A 230 22.62 3.22 -5.87
CA GLY A 230 22.28 2.03 -6.62
C GLY A 230 20.90 1.50 -6.32
N GLY A 231 20.06 1.70 -7.15
CA GLY A 231 18.87 0.98 -7.25
C GLY A 231 17.78 1.14 -6.26
N LEU A 232 16.92 1.57 -6.65
CA LEU A 232 15.78 1.84 -6.35
C LEU A 232 14.67 1.07 -6.43
N GLY A 233 14.77 0.11 -6.46
CA GLY A 233 13.60 -0.52 -6.54
C GLY A 233 13.33 -1.35 -7.72
N LEU A 234 14.17 -1.26 -8.59
CA LEU A 234 14.17 -2.14 -9.72
C LEU A 234 15.42 -3.00 -9.76
N ASP A 235 16.42 -2.69 -8.95
CA ASP A 235 17.48 -3.65 -8.85
C ASP A 235 17.03 -4.83 -7.96
N CYS A 236 17.60 -5.98 -8.25
CA CYS A 236 17.29 -7.21 -7.55
C CYS A 236 17.80 -7.27 -6.10
N GLU A 237 18.33 -6.16 -5.59
CA GLU A 237 18.88 -6.08 -4.23
C GLU A 237 17.78 -5.76 -3.20
N PHE A 238 16.70 -5.12 -3.63
CA PHE A 238 15.56 -4.74 -2.76
C PHE A 238 14.33 -5.55 -3.12
N LEU A 239 14.21 -6.74 -2.56
CA LEU A 239 13.06 -7.63 -2.80
C LEU A 239 11.72 -7.02 -2.36
N GLU A 240 11.75 -6.12 -1.39
CA GLU A 240 10.57 -5.37 -0.95
C GLU A 240 9.92 -4.56 -2.06
N ASN A 241 10.64 -4.23 -3.09
CA ASN A 241 10.07 -3.52 -4.23
C ASN A 241 9.11 -4.37 -5.06
N ALA A 242 9.27 -5.70 -5.00
CA ALA A 242 8.33 -6.62 -5.62
C ALA A 242 6.96 -6.67 -4.90
N ILE A 243 6.84 -6.09 -3.71
CA ILE A 243 5.59 -6.06 -2.94
C ILE A 243 4.46 -5.33 -3.68
N VAL A 244 4.80 -4.42 -4.59
CA VAL A 244 3.81 -3.74 -5.43
C VAL A 244 2.89 -4.73 -6.17
N TYR A 245 3.42 -5.88 -6.58
CA TYR A 245 2.63 -6.91 -7.25
C TYR A 245 1.58 -7.55 -6.34
N ALA A 246 1.76 -7.50 -5.02
CA ALA A 246 0.76 -7.96 -4.06
C ALA A 246 -0.44 -7.02 -3.98
N ALA A 247 -0.31 -5.77 -4.41
CA ALA A 247 -1.42 -4.84 -4.46
C ALA A 247 -2.49 -5.26 -5.51
N PHE A 248 -2.08 -5.83 -6.65
CA PHE A 248 -3.01 -6.14 -7.73
C PHE A 248 -4.19 -7.04 -7.31
N PRO A 249 -3.98 -8.22 -6.71
CA PRO A 249 -5.09 -9.05 -6.27
C PRO A 249 -5.91 -8.38 -5.16
N GLN A 250 -5.29 -7.56 -4.33
CA GLN A 250 -5.97 -6.86 -3.25
C GLN A 250 -6.86 -5.74 -3.78
N ILE A 251 -6.37 -4.89 -4.67
CA ILE A 251 -7.14 -3.76 -5.20
C ILE A 251 -8.17 -4.17 -6.25
N THR A 252 -7.93 -5.24 -7.02
CA THR A 252 -8.82 -5.68 -8.09
C THR A 252 -9.87 -6.69 -7.64
N LEU A 253 -9.46 -7.70 -6.87
CA LEU A 253 -10.33 -8.77 -6.40
C LEU A 253 -10.79 -8.58 -4.94
N GLY A 254 -10.22 -7.61 -4.22
CA GLY A 254 -10.40 -7.50 -2.77
C GLY A 254 -9.95 -8.76 -2.04
N LEU A 255 -8.93 -9.45 -2.60
CA LEU A 255 -8.48 -10.73 -2.10
C LEU A 255 -7.89 -10.59 -0.70
N ASN A 256 -8.54 -11.19 0.28
CA ASN A 256 -8.13 -11.14 1.67
C ASN A 256 -8.58 -12.42 2.40
N SER A 257 -8.27 -12.52 3.68
CA SER A 257 -8.75 -13.58 4.57
C SER A 257 -8.86 -13.03 5.99
N THR A 258 -9.99 -12.43 6.30
CA THR A 258 -10.24 -11.83 7.61
C THR A 258 -10.64 -12.86 8.66
N GLN A 259 -11.08 -14.04 8.21
CA GLN A 259 -11.48 -15.15 9.07
C GLN A 259 -10.75 -16.43 8.68
N TYR A 260 -10.34 -17.19 9.68
CA TYR A 260 -9.76 -18.50 9.44
C TYR A 260 -10.68 -19.39 8.58
N LYS A 261 -10.13 -19.99 7.53
CA LYS A 261 -10.85 -20.79 6.53
C LYS A 261 -11.86 -20.04 5.65
N THR A 262 -11.88 -18.73 5.65
CA THR A 262 -12.73 -17.95 4.76
C THR A 262 -11.86 -17.07 3.87
N LEU A 263 -12.00 -17.24 2.57
CA LEU A 263 -11.45 -16.36 1.58
C LEU A 263 -12.42 -15.21 1.34
N ASP A 264 -11.96 -13.98 1.44
CA ASP A 264 -12.75 -12.80 1.11
C ASP A 264 -12.48 -12.39 -0.35
N LEU A 265 -13.55 -12.10 -1.10
CA LEU A 265 -13.53 -11.56 -2.45
C LEU A 265 -14.46 -10.35 -2.50
N ALA A 266 -13.88 -9.18 -2.76
CA ALA A 266 -14.59 -7.91 -2.88
C ALA A 266 -14.09 -7.17 -4.14
N PRO A 267 -14.43 -7.65 -5.34
CA PRO A 267 -13.91 -7.07 -6.57
C PRO A 267 -14.33 -5.61 -6.70
N SER A 268 -13.36 -4.79 -7.08
CA SER A 268 -13.53 -3.38 -7.37
C SER A 268 -12.65 -3.04 -8.57
N LEU A 269 -13.26 -3.06 -9.75
CA LEU A 269 -12.56 -2.85 -11.00
C LEU A 269 -12.76 -1.40 -11.48
N PRO A 270 -11.75 -0.83 -12.15
CA PRO A 270 -11.90 0.46 -12.79
C PRO A 270 -12.95 0.41 -13.90
N SER A 271 -13.52 1.54 -14.23
CA SER A 271 -14.57 1.67 -15.24
C SER A 271 -14.14 1.18 -16.64
N SER A 272 -12.85 1.14 -16.90
CA SER A 272 -12.26 0.66 -18.16
C SER A 272 -12.21 -0.87 -18.28
N LEU A 273 -12.38 -1.63 -17.20
CA LEU A 273 -12.31 -3.08 -17.20
C LEU A 273 -13.66 -3.74 -16.94
N LEU A 274 -14.02 -4.66 -17.81
CA LEU A 274 -15.25 -5.46 -17.65
C LEU A 274 -15.06 -6.63 -16.68
N TYR A 275 -13.87 -7.16 -16.61
CA TYR A 275 -13.51 -8.26 -15.71
C TYR A 275 -12.00 -8.35 -15.51
N TYR A 276 -11.63 -8.98 -14.42
CA TYR A 276 -10.25 -9.36 -14.10
C TYR A 276 -10.18 -10.86 -13.78
N LYS A 277 -9.13 -11.53 -14.25
CA LYS A 277 -8.96 -12.97 -14.05
C LYS A 277 -7.59 -13.25 -13.43
N MET A 278 -7.58 -14.07 -12.39
CA MET A 278 -6.36 -14.69 -11.85
C MET A 278 -6.48 -16.20 -11.84
N GLU A 279 -5.40 -16.86 -12.20
CA GLU A 279 -5.32 -18.32 -12.30
C GLU A 279 -4.29 -18.88 -11.34
N ASN A 280 -4.48 -20.15 -10.95
CA ASN A 280 -3.56 -20.86 -10.06
C ASN A 280 -3.34 -20.23 -8.68
N LEU A 281 -4.32 -19.50 -8.19
CA LEU A 281 -4.32 -19.02 -6.83
C LEU A 281 -4.32 -20.19 -5.84
N ALA A 282 -3.86 -19.97 -4.62
CA ALA A 282 -3.86 -20.97 -3.57
C ALA A 282 -4.41 -20.40 -2.25
N PHE A 283 -5.33 -21.13 -1.63
CA PHE A 283 -5.86 -20.83 -0.30
C PHE A 283 -5.92 -22.11 0.52
N HIS A 284 -5.28 -22.13 1.69
CA HIS A 284 -5.13 -23.34 2.52
C HIS A 284 -4.67 -24.58 1.75
N GLY A 285 -3.82 -24.41 0.75
CA GLY A 285 -3.30 -25.48 -0.09
C GLY A 285 -4.24 -25.95 -1.20
N VAL A 286 -5.45 -25.41 -1.29
CA VAL A 286 -6.39 -25.65 -2.39
C VAL A 286 -6.08 -24.67 -3.52
N LYS A 287 -6.00 -25.16 -4.74
CA LYS A 287 -5.81 -24.30 -5.94
C LYS A 287 -7.15 -23.96 -6.58
N TYR A 288 -7.23 -22.77 -7.13
CA TYR A 288 -8.44 -22.24 -7.77
C TYR A 288 -8.11 -21.12 -8.75
N ASP A 289 -9.07 -20.77 -9.59
CA ASP A 289 -9.05 -19.62 -10.47
C ASP A 289 -10.23 -18.71 -10.13
N VAL A 290 -10.03 -17.39 -10.21
CA VAL A 290 -11.09 -16.38 -10.03
C VAL A 290 -11.21 -15.53 -11.27
N THR A 291 -12.46 -15.30 -11.70
CA THR A 291 -12.80 -14.24 -12.65
C THR A 291 -13.88 -13.38 -12.02
N ALA A 292 -13.69 -12.08 -11.94
CA ALA A 292 -14.63 -11.17 -11.32
C ALA A 292 -14.80 -9.88 -12.12
N GLY A 293 -15.98 -9.32 -12.04
CA GLY A 293 -16.36 -7.96 -12.44
C GLY A 293 -17.02 -7.25 -11.26
N ASN A 294 -17.46 -6.03 -11.46
CA ASN A 294 -18.14 -5.27 -10.38
C ASN A 294 -19.52 -5.83 -10.02
N ASP A 295 -20.08 -6.70 -10.85
CA ASP A 295 -21.42 -7.30 -10.67
C ASP A 295 -21.40 -8.84 -10.57
N PHE A 296 -20.21 -9.46 -10.65
CA PHE A 296 -20.10 -10.92 -10.61
C PHE A 296 -18.78 -11.42 -10.05
N VAL A 297 -18.83 -12.64 -9.50
CA VAL A 297 -17.64 -13.43 -9.14
C VAL A 297 -17.84 -14.86 -9.64
N ARG A 298 -16.84 -15.38 -10.33
CA ARG A 298 -16.76 -16.79 -10.73
C ARG A 298 -15.51 -17.42 -10.13
N MET A 299 -15.68 -18.46 -9.34
CA MET A 299 -14.62 -19.36 -8.92
C MET A 299 -14.67 -20.65 -9.74
N SER A 300 -13.54 -21.10 -10.24
CA SER A 300 -13.44 -22.27 -11.11
C SER A 300 -12.15 -23.04 -10.89
N ASN A 301 -12.06 -24.23 -11.49
CA ASN A 301 -10.87 -25.08 -11.39
C ASN A 301 -10.43 -25.36 -9.93
N VAL A 302 -11.40 -25.39 -9.01
CA VAL A 302 -11.12 -25.73 -7.61
C VAL A 302 -10.65 -27.16 -7.53
N ARG A 303 -9.46 -27.35 -6.97
CA ARG A 303 -8.82 -28.66 -6.87
C ARG A 303 -8.00 -28.79 -5.60
N ASP A 304 -8.21 -29.90 -4.92
CA ASP A 304 -7.40 -30.26 -3.75
C ASP A 304 -5.95 -30.49 -4.19
N ASN A 305 -5.02 -30.04 -3.39
CA ASN A 305 -3.61 -30.30 -3.61
C ASN A 305 -3.19 -31.51 -2.76
N ALA A 306 -2.88 -32.61 -3.42
CA ALA A 306 -2.49 -33.87 -2.77
C ALA A 306 -0.97 -34.06 -2.67
N VAL A 307 -0.16 -33.11 -3.17
CA VAL A 307 1.30 -33.27 -3.31
C VAL A 307 2.07 -32.34 -2.39
N GLY A 308 3.01 -32.90 -1.62
CA GLY A 308 3.99 -32.16 -0.83
C GLY A 308 3.46 -31.55 0.46
N SER A 309 4.15 -30.54 0.95
CA SER A 309 3.83 -29.84 2.21
C SER A 309 2.59 -28.93 2.13
N LEU A 310 2.04 -28.73 0.95
CA LEU A 310 0.87 -27.89 0.68
C LEU A 310 -0.39 -28.72 0.42
N GLN A 311 -0.53 -29.86 1.08
CA GLN A 311 -1.77 -30.64 1.00
C GLN A 311 -2.93 -29.82 1.55
N GLY A 312 -3.98 -29.64 0.75
CA GLY A 312 -5.17 -28.91 1.12
C GLY A 312 -6.42 -29.58 0.56
N LYS A 313 -7.48 -29.55 1.35
CA LYS A 313 -8.83 -29.95 0.95
C LYS A 313 -9.76 -28.77 1.08
N HIS A 314 -10.67 -28.62 0.14
CA HIS A 314 -11.64 -27.52 0.15
C HIS A 314 -12.80 -27.74 1.16
N ASP A 315 -12.98 -28.95 1.65
CA ASP A 315 -14.01 -29.25 2.65
C ASP A 315 -13.86 -28.38 3.91
N GLY A 316 -14.91 -27.63 4.24
CA GLY A 316 -14.94 -26.75 5.41
C GLY A 316 -14.22 -25.40 5.21
N LEU A 317 -13.79 -25.10 4.00
CA LEU A 317 -13.42 -23.74 3.60
C LEU A 317 -14.64 -22.99 3.05
N ASN A 318 -14.65 -21.68 3.18
CA ASN A 318 -15.71 -20.80 2.68
C ASN A 318 -15.13 -19.66 1.83
N VAL A 319 -16.01 -19.04 1.07
CA VAL A 319 -15.74 -17.79 0.35
C VAL A 319 -16.80 -16.78 0.75
N CYS A 320 -16.38 -15.63 1.27
CA CYS A 320 -17.20 -14.47 1.52
C CYS A 320 -17.08 -13.53 0.32
N ILE A 321 -18.18 -13.27 -0.34
CA ILE A 321 -18.26 -12.42 -1.55
C ILE A 321 -18.97 -11.14 -1.17
N ARG A 322 -18.38 -10.01 -1.57
CA ARG A 322 -18.96 -8.67 -1.46
C ARG A 322 -19.07 -8.07 -2.84
N LEU A 323 -20.27 -7.65 -3.23
CA LEU A 323 -20.52 -6.96 -4.49
C LEU A 323 -21.30 -5.68 -4.20
N PRO A 324 -21.05 -4.60 -4.94
CA PRO A 324 -21.83 -3.38 -4.79
C PRO A 324 -23.35 -3.64 -4.92
N GLU A 325 -24.13 -3.05 -4.04
CA GLU A 325 -25.58 -3.08 -4.14
C GLU A 325 -26.06 -2.15 -5.27
N PRO A 326 -26.72 -2.66 -6.32
CA PRO A 326 -27.22 -1.81 -7.39
C PRO A 326 -28.38 -0.94 -6.90
N GLU A 327 -28.58 0.20 -7.55
CA GLU A 327 -29.78 1.00 -7.35
C GLU A 327 -31.01 0.30 -7.94
N GLY A 328 -32.13 0.35 -7.21
CA GLY A 328 -33.41 -0.18 -7.68
C GLY A 328 -33.64 -1.65 -7.35
N ASN A 329 -34.42 -2.33 -8.19
CA ASN A 329 -34.72 -3.75 -8.01
C ASN A 329 -33.62 -4.61 -8.63
N TYR A 330 -33.14 -5.56 -7.88
CA TYR A 330 -32.11 -6.49 -8.35
C TYR A 330 -32.39 -7.94 -7.91
N SER A 331 -31.66 -8.86 -8.46
CA SER A 331 -31.66 -10.27 -8.09
C SER A 331 -30.22 -10.75 -7.91
N VAL A 332 -30.00 -11.52 -6.86
CA VAL A 332 -28.73 -12.23 -6.62
C VAL A 332 -28.88 -13.66 -7.12
N LEU A 333 -28.02 -14.05 -8.03
CA LEU A 333 -28.01 -15.39 -8.62
C LEU A 333 -26.77 -16.15 -8.18
N VAL A 334 -26.94 -17.43 -7.81
CA VAL A 334 -25.87 -18.40 -7.61
C VAL A 334 -26.11 -19.53 -8.59
N ASP A 335 -25.16 -19.78 -9.47
CA ASP A 335 -25.23 -20.78 -10.57
C ASP A 335 -26.53 -20.66 -11.40
N GLY A 336 -26.96 -19.43 -11.64
CA GLY A 336 -28.15 -19.10 -12.42
C GLY A 336 -29.47 -19.19 -11.66
N SER A 337 -29.47 -19.59 -10.41
CA SER A 337 -30.66 -19.67 -9.55
C SER A 337 -30.72 -18.49 -8.59
N ALA A 338 -31.87 -17.83 -8.48
CA ALA A 338 -32.04 -16.73 -7.55
C ALA A 338 -31.94 -17.23 -6.09
N THR A 339 -31.26 -16.45 -5.27
CA THR A 339 -31.10 -16.71 -3.83
C THR A 339 -31.53 -15.49 -3.00
N THR A 340 -31.97 -15.75 -1.79
CA THR A 340 -32.19 -14.74 -0.74
C THR A 340 -31.22 -14.92 0.42
N ASP A 341 -30.26 -15.85 0.29
CA ASP A 341 -29.27 -16.15 1.33
C ASP A 341 -28.07 -15.19 1.23
N TYR A 342 -28.35 -13.92 1.45
CA TYR A 342 -27.38 -12.83 1.51
C TYR A 342 -27.84 -11.75 2.48
N THR A 343 -26.95 -10.85 2.86
CA THR A 343 -27.24 -9.63 3.62
C THR A 343 -26.76 -8.41 2.84
N VAL A 344 -27.34 -7.26 3.13
CA VAL A 344 -26.84 -5.97 2.64
C VAL A 344 -26.17 -5.25 3.80
N GLN A 345 -24.94 -4.83 3.62
CA GLN A 345 -24.13 -4.15 4.64
C GLN A 345 -23.34 -3.02 3.97
N ASN A 346 -23.53 -1.79 4.42
CA ASN A 346 -22.80 -0.61 3.91
C ASN A 346 -22.88 -0.43 2.38
N GLY A 347 -24.01 -0.74 1.75
CA GLY A 347 -24.17 -0.65 0.30
C GLY A 347 -23.53 -1.80 -0.47
N GLU A 348 -23.19 -2.90 0.20
CA GLU A 348 -22.69 -4.11 -0.41
C GLU A 348 -23.60 -5.31 -0.14
N ILE A 349 -23.79 -6.13 -1.16
CA ILE A 349 -24.37 -7.48 -1.05
C ILE A 349 -23.30 -8.41 -0.54
N VAL A 350 -23.53 -9.02 0.60
CA VAL A 350 -22.60 -9.95 1.26
C VAL A 350 -23.19 -11.35 1.33
N LEU A 351 -22.53 -12.32 0.73
CA LEU A 351 -22.92 -13.72 0.80
C LEU A 351 -21.70 -14.63 1.06
N THR A 352 -21.94 -15.72 1.76
CA THR A 352 -20.91 -16.73 2.04
C THR A 352 -21.31 -18.07 1.43
N LEU A 353 -20.40 -18.61 0.62
CA LEU A 353 -20.58 -19.90 -0.04
C LEU A 353 -19.52 -20.91 0.42
N PRO A 354 -19.79 -22.20 0.39
CA PRO A 354 -18.75 -23.21 0.49
C PRO A 354 -17.69 -23.03 -0.59
N PHE A 355 -16.43 -23.24 -0.23
CA PHE A 355 -15.33 -23.12 -1.19
C PHE A 355 -15.46 -24.20 -2.27
N GLY A 356 -15.63 -23.79 -3.51
CA GLY A 356 -15.90 -24.69 -4.63
C GLY A 356 -16.08 -23.93 -5.93
N ASN A 357 -16.44 -24.63 -7.00
CA ASN A 357 -16.78 -23.97 -8.25
C ASN A 357 -18.18 -23.35 -8.14
N PHE A 358 -18.30 -22.07 -8.44
CA PHE A 358 -19.56 -21.33 -8.44
C PHE A 358 -19.51 -20.12 -9.37
N TYR A 359 -20.67 -19.58 -9.67
CA TYR A 359 -20.86 -18.31 -10.36
C TYR A 359 -21.91 -17.49 -9.63
N VAL A 360 -21.51 -16.36 -9.05
CA VAL A 360 -22.39 -15.38 -8.42
C VAL A 360 -22.54 -14.19 -9.35
N LYS A 361 -23.75 -13.71 -9.53
CA LYS A 361 -24.08 -12.50 -10.29
C LYS A 361 -25.19 -11.71 -9.64
N VAL A 362 -25.05 -10.40 -9.65
CA VAL A 362 -26.10 -9.41 -9.30
C VAL A 362 -26.61 -8.78 -10.59
N GLN A 363 -27.94 -8.75 -10.79
CA GLN A 363 -28.53 -8.22 -12.03
C GLN A 363 -29.90 -7.62 -11.79
#